data_ab955a05c0099230037ef2a7c2686cd4
#
_entry.id   ab955a05c0099230037ef2a7c2686cd4
#
_cell.length_a   1.000
_cell.length_b   1.000
_cell.length_c   1.000
_cell.angle_alpha   90.00
_cell.angle_beta   90.00
_cell.angle_gamma   90.00
#
_symmetry.space_group_name_H-M   'P 1'
#
loop_
_entity.id
_entity.type
_entity.pdbx_description
1 polymer ?
#
loop_
_entity_poly.entity_id
_entity_poly.type
_entity_poly.pdbx_seq_one_letter_code
_entity_poly.pdbx_strand_id
1 'polypeptide(L)'
;MNKLGAFILIALVLVANALWFYQAVGWDAVDDAYISYVYARNAVLGHGLTFNPSERVEGFSNFLWTAMMVPIVALDLDVGRLSSALGVAFGIGVLALAIKFPRRLGIPEIIGWMAALFLAVDGSFALWSVSGLETPLMAFLVTLGAFLYVGENFSKKNSGEKFFARLPKSGIVFALAAMTRPEAGAVFALVVAHQFAWRILEERKFFTRSDVVRVISFVALFVPYWLLRWRYYHSFLPNSFYAKVSPGGPIAQILRGWEHVQNFVGVHLSWLILLPALIALGVVIARYVRLRRAGGNAAVSVPYDGVRRAFFGFTLFTAIILLYGAYIIYVGGDWSVGRFFVPMLAFVYLMIAAGIVFAVEYILSKSKIENRKSKIAQYVSAAISIPLALALWFSSAYNGEYKIFIGGFDAALATEARITAGKWLKENVPPGTWIAVDAAGQVPYFSELPTIDMFGINDLHIGRMPVANLGSGTPGHEKFDLGYIIARAPKYVVIYGTLFDHVTEYKRANVKWTDKQELERFLTIYVRADGE
;
A
#
# COMPACT_ATOMS: atom_id res chain seq x y z
N MET A 1 -4.19 30.65 12.24
CA MET A 1 -4.82 29.31 12.42
C MET A 1 -4.01 28.56 13.46
N ASN A 2 -4.63 27.95 14.46
CA ASN A 2 -3.92 27.10 15.42
C ASN A 2 -3.52 25.75 14.77
N LYS A 3 -2.60 24.99 15.41
CA LYS A 3 -2.09 23.72 14.84
C LYS A 3 -3.20 22.67 14.64
N LEU A 4 -4.22 22.64 15.50
CA LEU A 4 -5.34 21.72 15.36
C LEU A 4 -6.20 22.09 14.13
N GLY A 5 -6.51 23.36 13.93
CA GLY A 5 -7.27 23.82 12.76
C GLY A 5 -6.52 23.56 11.44
N ALA A 6 -5.19 23.72 11.43
CA ALA A 6 -4.37 23.36 10.25
C ALA A 6 -4.42 21.85 9.97
N PHE A 7 -4.32 21.01 10.99
CA PHE A 7 -4.43 19.56 10.83
C PHE A 7 -5.80 19.13 10.30
N ILE A 8 -6.89 19.68 10.89
CA ILE A 8 -8.26 19.39 10.44
C ILE A 8 -8.43 19.78 8.97
N LEU A 9 -7.92 20.96 8.56
CA LEU A 9 -8.02 21.39 7.15
C LEU A 9 -7.31 20.41 6.21
N ILE A 10 -6.09 19.97 6.51
CA ILE A 10 -5.34 19.01 5.68
C ILE A 10 -6.05 17.65 5.67
N ALA A 11 -6.57 17.19 6.80
CA ALA A 11 -7.35 15.96 6.88
C ALA A 11 -8.63 16.05 6.04
N LEU A 12 -9.32 17.19 6.03
CA LEU A 12 -10.50 17.43 5.18
C LEU A 12 -10.12 17.42 3.69
N VAL A 13 -8.94 17.93 3.30
CA VAL A 13 -8.46 17.82 1.92
C VAL A 13 -8.29 16.35 1.52
N LEU A 14 -7.68 15.52 2.37
CA LEU A 14 -7.58 14.08 2.11
C LEU A 14 -8.96 13.44 1.99
N VAL A 15 -9.87 13.73 2.92
CA VAL A 15 -11.24 13.17 2.92
C VAL A 15 -11.99 13.58 1.64
N ALA A 16 -11.92 14.85 1.23
CA ALA A 16 -12.56 15.32 0.01
C ALA A 16 -11.99 14.62 -1.25
N ASN A 17 -10.67 14.49 -1.33
CA ASN A 17 -10.00 13.80 -2.43
C ASN A 17 -10.36 12.30 -2.45
N ALA A 18 -10.37 11.64 -1.29
CA ALA A 18 -10.78 10.24 -1.15
C ALA A 18 -12.26 10.04 -1.51
N LEU A 19 -13.16 10.92 -1.09
CA LEU A 19 -14.58 10.84 -1.46
C LEU A 19 -14.80 11.04 -2.96
N TRP A 20 -14.04 11.90 -3.60
CA TRP A 20 -14.08 12.04 -5.06
C TRP A 20 -13.72 10.73 -5.76
N PHE A 21 -12.67 10.04 -5.32
CA PHE A 21 -12.33 8.73 -5.84
C PHE A 21 -13.36 7.66 -5.48
N TYR A 22 -13.90 7.68 -4.25
CA TYR A 22 -14.93 6.74 -3.82
C TYR A 22 -16.18 6.80 -4.67
N GLN A 23 -16.60 8.04 -5.03
CA GLN A 23 -17.66 8.24 -6.01
C GLN A 23 -17.29 7.66 -7.38
N ALA A 24 -16.07 7.90 -7.82
CA ALA A 24 -15.61 7.49 -9.14
C ALA A 24 -15.46 5.97 -9.31
N VAL A 25 -15.28 5.21 -8.21
CA VAL A 25 -15.28 3.73 -8.22
C VAL A 25 -16.64 3.11 -7.88
N GLY A 26 -17.71 3.91 -7.80
CA GLY A 26 -19.09 3.43 -7.63
C GLY A 26 -19.57 3.34 -6.17
N TRP A 27 -19.04 4.14 -5.26
CA TRP A 27 -19.43 4.21 -3.84
C TRP A 27 -19.27 2.88 -3.08
N ASP A 28 -18.25 2.10 -3.45
CA ASP A 28 -17.94 0.84 -2.81
C ASP A 28 -16.42 0.57 -2.81
N ALA A 29 -15.98 -0.48 -2.12
CA ALA A 29 -14.61 -0.97 -2.19
C ALA A 29 -14.31 -1.56 -3.58
N VAL A 30 -13.04 -1.54 -3.99
CA VAL A 30 -12.61 -2.15 -5.26
C VAL A 30 -12.75 -3.67 -5.20
N ASP A 31 -12.88 -4.32 -6.37
CA ASP A 31 -13.09 -5.77 -6.47
C ASP A 31 -12.08 -6.60 -5.66
N ASP A 32 -10.78 -6.32 -5.78
CA ASP A 32 -9.71 -7.02 -5.05
C ASP A 32 -9.92 -7.04 -3.52
N ALA A 33 -10.57 -6.04 -2.93
CA ALA A 33 -10.83 -5.98 -1.50
C ALA A 33 -11.79 -7.08 -1.06
N TYR A 34 -12.75 -7.41 -1.92
CA TYR A 34 -13.74 -8.45 -1.67
C TYR A 34 -13.15 -9.86 -1.60
N ILE A 35 -11.98 -10.10 -2.17
CA ILE A 35 -11.25 -11.36 -1.95
C ILE A 35 -11.05 -11.57 -0.44
N SER A 36 -10.53 -10.57 0.27
CA SER A 36 -10.35 -10.64 1.72
C SER A 36 -11.66 -10.80 2.49
N TYR A 37 -12.76 -10.21 1.99
CA TYR A 37 -14.08 -10.32 2.62
C TYR A 37 -14.70 -11.69 2.42
N VAL A 38 -14.45 -12.39 1.29
CA VAL A 38 -14.83 -13.81 1.13
C VAL A 38 -14.15 -14.66 2.19
N TYR A 39 -12.84 -14.48 2.43
CA TYR A 39 -12.13 -15.19 3.50
C TYR A 39 -12.69 -14.87 4.89
N ALA A 40 -12.99 -13.61 5.16
CA ALA A 40 -13.58 -13.18 6.43
C ALA A 40 -14.99 -13.78 6.63
N ARG A 41 -15.84 -13.80 5.61
CA ARG A 41 -17.16 -14.41 5.63
C ARG A 41 -17.06 -15.93 5.91
N ASN A 42 -16.20 -16.63 5.20
CA ASN A 42 -16.02 -18.07 5.38
C ASN A 42 -15.48 -18.42 6.78
N ALA A 43 -14.65 -17.55 7.37
CA ALA A 43 -14.22 -17.69 8.75
C ALA A 43 -15.40 -17.56 9.74
N VAL A 44 -16.31 -16.60 9.53
CA VAL A 44 -17.52 -16.41 10.34
C VAL A 44 -18.47 -17.61 10.20
N LEU A 45 -18.59 -18.18 9.00
CA LEU A 45 -19.42 -19.38 8.75
C LEU A 45 -18.80 -20.70 9.26
N GLY A 46 -17.60 -20.63 9.87
CA GLY A 46 -16.93 -21.82 10.42
C GLY A 46 -16.13 -22.65 9.40
N HIS A 47 -16.02 -22.20 8.16
CA HIS A 47 -15.21 -22.86 7.11
C HIS A 47 -13.71 -22.56 7.24
N GLY A 48 -13.33 -21.65 8.15
CA GLY A 48 -11.97 -21.16 8.30
C GLY A 48 -11.60 -20.09 7.29
N LEU A 49 -10.33 -19.70 7.26
CA LEU A 49 -9.83 -18.70 6.31
C LEU A 49 -9.60 -19.34 4.94
N THR A 50 -10.67 -19.59 4.20
CA THR A 50 -10.67 -20.25 2.88
C THR A 50 -11.47 -19.41 1.88
N PHE A 51 -11.10 -19.48 0.59
CA PHE A 51 -11.89 -18.86 -0.47
C PHE A 51 -13.10 -19.76 -0.83
N ASN A 52 -12.83 -21.01 -1.13
CA ASN A 52 -13.85 -22.06 -1.24
C ASN A 52 -13.82 -22.94 0.01
N PRO A 53 -14.95 -23.32 0.61
CA PRO A 53 -15.00 -24.09 1.85
C PRO A 53 -14.21 -25.41 1.84
N SER A 54 -14.09 -26.06 0.67
CA SER A 54 -13.38 -27.33 0.48
C SER A 54 -11.89 -27.20 0.18
N GLU A 55 -11.36 -25.97 -0.05
CA GLU A 55 -10.03 -25.75 -0.57
C GLU A 55 -9.21 -24.82 0.35
N ARG A 56 -8.03 -25.29 0.80
CA ARG A 56 -7.11 -24.48 1.61
C ARG A 56 -6.11 -23.76 0.72
N VAL A 57 -6.57 -22.75 0.01
CA VAL A 57 -5.76 -21.87 -0.83
C VAL A 57 -5.62 -20.52 -0.15
N GLU A 58 -4.41 -19.97 -0.08
CA GLU A 58 -4.16 -18.64 0.47
C GLU A 58 -4.05 -17.63 -0.69
N GLY A 59 -5.17 -17.14 -1.18
CA GLY A 59 -5.20 -16.12 -2.23
C GLY A 59 -4.89 -14.70 -1.72
N PHE A 60 -5.13 -14.43 -0.44
CA PHE A 60 -4.77 -13.15 0.17
C PHE A 60 -3.32 -13.13 0.68
N SER A 61 -2.73 -11.96 0.79
CA SER A 61 -1.41 -11.74 1.42
C SER A 61 -1.48 -10.77 2.61
N ASN A 62 -2.70 -10.39 3.04
CA ASN A 62 -3.00 -9.31 3.97
C ASN A 62 -3.73 -9.82 5.21
N PHE A 63 -3.17 -10.82 5.88
CA PHE A 63 -3.79 -11.51 7.01
C PHE A 63 -4.36 -10.56 8.08
N LEU A 64 -3.58 -9.56 8.52
CA LEU A 64 -4.02 -8.64 9.57
C LEU A 64 -5.27 -7.87 9.13
N TRP A 65 -5.33 -7.43 7.88
CA TRP A 65 -6.49 -6.75 7.31
C TRP A 65 -7.70 -7.67 7.23
N THR A 66 -7.52 -8.88 6.68
CA THR A 66 -8.57 -9.90 6.60
C THR A 66 -9.12 -10.23 8.00
N ALA A 67 -8.25 -10.38 9.00
CA ALA A 67 -8.68 -10.62 10.39
C ALA A 67 -9.48 -9.44 10.99
N MET A 68 -9.15 -8.19 10.60
CA MET A 68 -9.94 -7.01 11.00
C MET A 68 -11.33 -6.98 10.34
N MET A 69 -11.50 -7.59 9.17
CA MET A 69 -12.81 -7.67 8.50
C MET A 69 -13.75 -8.71 9.14
N VAL A 70 -13.20 -9.75 9.79
CA VAL A 70 -14.01 -10.80 10.42
C VAL A 70 -15.08 -10.26 11.39
N PRO A 71 -14.78 -9.39 12.38
CA PRO A 71 -15.82 -8.85 13.26
C PRO A 71 -16.83 -7.96 12.53
N ILE A 72 -16.45 -7.26 11.45
CA ILE A 72 -17.38 -6.44 10.66
C ILE A 72 -18.41 -7.32 9.99
N VAL A 73 -17.95 -8.41 9.36
CA VAL A 73 -18.82 -9.41 8.70
C VAL A 73 -19.66 -10.17 9.74
N ALA A 74 -19.09 -10.54 10.89
CA ALA A 74 -19.81 -11.24 11.96
C ALA A 74 -20.97 -10.42 12.54
N LEU A 75 -20.86 -9.09 12.51
CA LEU A 75 -21.90 -8.15 12.96
C LEU A 75 -22.87 -7.75 11.85
N ASP A 76 -22.78 -8.39 10.67
CA ASP A 76 -23.60 -8.08 9.47
C ASP A 76 -23.56 -6.60 9.08
N LEU A 77 -22.39 -5.97 9.23
CA LEU A 77 -22.17 -4.58 8.84
C LEU A 77 -21.65 -4.49 7.39
N ASP A 78 -21.87 -3.35 6.75
CA ASP A 78 -21.37 -3.08 5.40
C ASP A 78 -19.82 -3.05 5.39
N VAL A 79 -19.22 -4.18 5.01
CA VAL A 79 -17.77 -4.35 5.04
C VAL A 79 -17.06 -3.46 4.02
N GLY A 80 -17.67 -3.21 2.85
CA GLY A 80 -17.09 -2.34 1.82
C GLY A 80 -16.95 -0.91 2.33
N ARG A 81 -18.02 -0.34 2.88
CA ARG A 81 -18.00 1.03 3.45
C ARG A 81 -17.12 1.15 4.68
N LEU A 82 -17.17 0.20 5.60
CA LEU A 82 -16.38 0.26 6.83
C LEU A 82 -14.89 0.07 6.59
N SER A 83 -14.50 -0.81 5.68
CA SER A 83 -13.09 -0.97 5.30
C SER A 83 -12.54 0.29 4.63
N SER A 84 -13.32 0.93 3.75
CA SER A 84 -12.97 2.22 3.15
C SER A 84 -12.82 3.33 4.20
N ALA A 85 -13.74 3.42 5.16
CA ALA A 85 -13.66 4.38 6.26
C ALA A 85 -12.42 4.14 7.16
N LEU A 86 -12.12 2.87 7.48
CA LEU A 86 -10.90 2.51 8.21
C LEU A 86 -9.64 2.88 7.43
N GLY A 87 -9.63 2.67 6.13
CA GLY A 87 -8.51 3.06 5.27
C GLY A 87 -8.25 4.56 5.31
N VAL A 88 -9.29 5.40 5.21
CA VAL A 88 -9.17 6.85 5.35
C VAL A 88 -8.67 7.24 6.75
N ALA A 89 -9.14 6.56 7.80
CA ALA A 89 -8.66 6.80 9.17
C ALA A 89 -7.17 6.50 9.32
N PHE A 90 -6.66 5.39 8.74
CA PHE A 90 -5.22 5.11 8.68
C PHE A 90 -4.46 6.14 7.84
N GLY A 91 -5.02 6.59 6.72
CA GLY A 91 -4.46 7.69 5.93
C GLY A 91 -4.29 8.97 6.76
N ILE A 92 -5.30 9.39 7.52
CA ILE A 92 -5.21 10.52 8.47
C ILE A 92 -4.12 10.25 9.53
N GLY A 93 -3.98 9.00 9.98
CA GLY A 93 -2.90 8.59 10.88
C GLY A 93 -1.50 8.82 10.27
N VAL A 94 -1.32 8.54 8.98
CA VAL A 94 -0.06 8.83 8.25
C VAL A 94 0.21 10.34 8.20
N LEU A 95 -0.81 11.18 7.90
CA LEU A 95 -0.66 12.64 7.94
C LEU A 95 -0.19 13.12 9.32
N ALA A 96 -0.80 12.62 10.40
CA ALA A 96 -0.43 12.97 11.76
C ALA A 96 1.02 12.59 12.10
N LEU A 97 1.49 11.43 11.61
CA LEU A 97 2.87 10.98 11.78
C LEU A 97 3.83 11.86 10.97
N ALA A 98 3.51 12.18 9.72
CA ALA A 98 4.33 13.05 8.87
C ALA A 98 4.54 14.43 9.52
N ILE A 99 3.47 15.04 10.08
CA ILE A 99 3.55 16.32 10.81
C ILE A 99 4.46 16.23 12.06
N LYS A 100 4.46 15.09 12.75
CA LYS A 100 5.25 14.89 13.97
C LYS A 100 6.71 14.50 13.70
N PHE A 101 7.02 13.95 12.54
CA PHE A 101 8.35 13.44 12.21
C PHE A 101 9.47 14.47 12.34
N PRO A 102 9.33 15.72 11.84
CA PRO A 102 10.39 16.74 11.92
C PRO A 102 10.91 16.99 13.34
N ARG A 103 10.03 16.96 14.35
CA ARG A 103 10.44 17.09 15.75
C ARG A 103 11.36 15.96 16.21
N ARG A 104 11.11 14.73 15.74
CA ARG A 104 11.98 13.58 16.03
C ARG A 104 13.36 13.72 15.39
N LEU A 105 13.39 14.33 14.20
CA LEU A 105 14.61 14.53 13.42
C LEU A 105 15.39 15.80 13.82
N GLY A 106 14.80 16.70 14.61
CA GLY A 106 15.42 17.99 14.96
C GLY A 106 15.50 18.96 13.78
N ILE A 107 14.53 18.90 12.86
CA ILE A 107 14.40 19.77 11.68
C ILE A 107 13.13 20.64 11.77
N PRO A 108 12.99 21.71 10.95
CA PRO A 108 11.84 22.62 11.01
C PRO A 108 10.48 21.93 10.87
N GLU A 109 9.53 22.26 11.74
CA GLU A 109 8.19 21.63 11.77
C GLU A 109 7.39 21.86 10.49
N ILE A 110 7.64 22.96 9.76
CA ILE A 110 6.98 23.27 8.49
C ILE A 110 7.12 22.13 7.46
N ILE A 111 8.24 21.40 7.50
CA ILE A 111 8.52 20.25 6.63
C ILE A 111 7.42 19.19 6.79
N GLY A 112 6.99 18.90 8.01
CA GLY A 112 5.92 17.93 8.26
C GLY A 112 4.55 18.41 7.77
N TRP A 113 4.25 19.69 7.89
CA TRP A 113 3.01 20.27 7.39
C TRP A 113 2.95 20.24 5.85
N MET A 114 4.07 20.57 5.19
CA MET A 114 4.18 20.49 3.73
C MET A 114 4.04 19.03 3.24
N ALA A 115 4.74 18.09 3.89
CA ALA A 115 4.64 16.67 3.56
C ALA A 115 3.20 16.13 3.73
N ALA A 116 2.51 16.52 4.80
CA ALA A 116 1.11 16.15 5.01
C ALA A 116 0.18 16.75 3.97
N LEU A 117 0.42 17.99 3.52
CA LEU A 117 -0.34 18.62 2.42
C LEU A 117 -0.12 17.85 1.11
N PHE A 118 1.12 17.51 0.76
CA PHE A 118 1.42 16.73 -0.45
C PHE A 118 0.77 15.35 -0.42
N LEU A 119 0.81 14.65 0.72
CA LEU A 119 0.09 13.39 0.91
C LEU A 119 -1.42 13.55 0.72
N ALA A 120 -2.02 14.59 1.30
CA ALA A 120 -3.47 14.80 1.25
C ALA A 120 -4.01 15.08 -0.17
N VAL A 121 -3.18 15.69 -1.03
CA VAL A 121 -3.54 15.97 -2.42
C VAL A 121 -3.09 14.87 -3.40
N ASP A 122 -2.24 13.94 -2.97
CA ASP A 122 -1.74 12.87 -3.82
C ASP A 122 -2.87 11.91 -4.22
N GLY A 123 -3.01 11.67 -5.53
CA GLY A 123 -4.08 10.83 -6.07
C GLY A 123 -3.97 9.38 -5.64
N SER A 124 -2.75 8.82 -5.70
CA SER A 124 -2.52 7.43 -5.28
C SER A 124 -2.79 7.24 -3.78
N PHE A 125 -2.33 8.19 -2.95
CA PHE A 125 -2.58 8.13 -1.51
C PHE A 125 -4.08 8.22 -1.19
N ALA A 126 -4.81 9.10 -1.86
CA ALA A 126 -6.24 9.29 -1.64
C ALA A 126 -7.09 8.10 -2.12
N LEU A 127 -6.88 7.64 -3.38
CA LEU A 127 -7.59 6.50 -3.95
C LEU A 127 -7.39 5.24 -3.11
N TRP A 128 -6.13 4.92 -2.80
CA TRP A 128 -5.85 3.69 -2.05
C TRP A 128 -6.22 3.80 -0.57
N SER A 129 -6.43 5.01 -0.03
CA SER A 129 -7.01 5.19 1.30
C SER A 129 -8.50 4.80 1.36
N VAL A 130 -9.23 4.88 0.25
CA VAL A 130 -10.68 4.59 0.20
C VAL A 130 -11.02 3.29 -0.51
N SER A 131 -10.01 2.58 -1.04
CA SER A 131 -10.18 1.38 -1.87
C SER A 131 -10.74 0.14 -1.14
N GLY A 132 -10.80 0.15 0.18
CA GLY A 132 -11.16 -1.02 0.99
C GLY A 132 -10.03 -2.03 1.21
N LEU A 133 -8.84 -1.79 0.63
CA LEU A 133 -7.64 -2.64 0.75
C LEU A 133 -6.78 -2.26 1.96
N GLU A 134 -5.84 -3.13 2.29
CA GLU A 134 -4.87 -3.00 3.38
C GLU A 134 -3.80 -1.92 3.17
N THR A 135 -3.71 -1.33 1.98
CA THR A 135 -2.66 -0.39 1.58
C THR A 135 -2.46 0.77 2.57
N PRO A 136 -3.52 1.48 3.04
CA PRO A 136 -3.36 2.55 4.03
C PRO A 136 -2.93 2.05 5.42
N LEU A 137 -3.37 0.86 5.84
CA LEU A 137 -2.88 0.24 7.07
C LEU A 137 -1.38 -0.05 6.98
N MET A 138 -0.93 -0.58 5.84
CA MET A 138 0.49 -0.83 5.57
C MET A 138 1.31 0.46 5.63
N ALA A 139 0.87 1.52 4.95
CA ALA A 139 1.50 2.83 4.98
C ALA A 139 1.59 3.39 6.41
N PHE A 140 0.50 3.26 7.18
CA PHE A 140 0.46 3.68 8.58
C PHE A 140 1.44 2.90 9.44
N LEU A 141 1.44 1.57 9.36
CA LEU A 141 2.31 0.73 10.20
C LEU A 141 3.80 0.92 9.85
N VAL A 142 4.17 1.02 8.58
CA VAL A 142 5.56 1.28 8.17
C VAL A 142 6.00 2.67 8.64
N THR A 143 5.15 3.69 8.47
CA THR A 143 5.46 5.05 8.93
C THR A 143 5.55 5.13 10.47
N LEU A 144 4.63 4.47 11.18
CA LEU A 144 4.64 4.39 12.65
C LEU A 144 5.87 3.63 13.16
N GLY A 145 6.21 2.49 12.54
CA GLY A 145 7.39 1.71 12.87
C GLY A 145 8.67 2.52 12.73
N ALA A 146 8.83 3.24 11.62
CA ALA A 146 9.96 4.14 11.38
C ALA A 146 9.98 5.32 12.38
N PHE A 147 8.82 5.93 12.68
CA PHE A 147 8.69 7.00 13.66
C PHE A 147 9.09 6.55 15.08
N LEU A 148 8.66 5.37 15.50
CA LEU A 148 9.03 4.79 16.79
C LEU A 148 10.52 4.43 16.81
N TYR A 149 11.03 3.80 15.75
CA TYR A 149 12.43 3.41 15.63
C TYR A 149 13.39 4.61 15.76
N VAL A 150 13.10 5.70 15.05
CA VAL A 150 13.87 6.95 15.20
C VAL A 150 13.79 7.46 16.64
N GLY A 151 12.59 7.47 17.23
CA GLY A 151 12.41 7.93 18.61
C GLY A 151 13.16 7.09 19.65
N GLU A 152 13.14 5.78 19.51
CA GLU A 152 13.80 4.82 20.40
C GLU A 152 15.33 4.99 20.44
N ASN A 153 15.93 5.41 19.32
CA ASN A 153 17.37 5.63 19.23
C ASN A 153 17.85 6.93 19.87
N PHE A 154 16.97 7.95 19.95
CA PHE A 154 17.35 9.28 20.44
C PHE A 154 16.58 9.74 21.69
N SER A 155 15.75 8.86 22.27
CA SER A 155 15.09 9.16 23.56
C SER A 155 16.09 9.11 24.70
N LYS A 156 16.08 10.16 25.56
CA LYS A 156 16.78 10.09 26.83
C LYS A 156 16.10 9.03 27.71
N LYS A 157 16.81 7.96 28.04
CA LYS A 157 16.32 6.93 28.97
C LYS A 157 16.26 7.51 30.38
N ASN A 158 15.06 7.76 30.89
CA ASN A 158 14.89 8.10 32.30
C ASN A 158 15.12 6.86 33.16
N SER A 159 15.98 6.96 34.16
CA SER A 159 16.36 5.86 35.07
C SER A 159 15.17 5.27 35.85
N GLY A 160 14.06 6.00 35.99
CA GLY A 160 12.85 5.61 36.72
C GLY A 160 11.73 4.95 35.93
N GLU A 161 11.85 4.78 34.60
CA GLU A 161 10.77 4.19 33.81
C GLU A 161 10.63 2.69 34.04
N LYS A 162 9.36 2.20 34.10
CA LYS A 162 9.02 0.78 34.22
C LYS A 162 9.57 -0.02 33.03
N PHE A 163 9.95 -1.29 33.25
CA PHE A 163 10.54 -2.19 32.25
C PHE A 163 9.76 -2.22 30.92
N PHE A 164 8.42 -2.35 30.98
CA PHE A 164 7.56 -2.41 29.80
C PHE A 164 7.52 -1.07 29.00
N ALA A 165 7.71 0.07 29.66
CA ALA A 165 7.79 1.36 28.97
C ALA A 165 9.10 1.53 28.18
N ARG A 166 10.12 0.74 28.49
CA ARG A 166 11.44 0.73 27.84
C ARG A 166 11.55 -0.24 26.68
N LEU A 167 10.52 -1.08 26.43
CA LEU A 167 10.54 -2.04 25.32
C LEU A 167 10.45 -1.28 23.98
N PRO A 168 11.29 -1.62 22.99
CA PRO A 168 11.20 -1.03 21.66
C PRO A 168 9.93 -1.53 20.97
N LYS A 169 8.95 -0.63 20.83
CA LYS A 169 7.65 -0.92 20.22
C LYS A 169 7.72 -1.07 18.71
N SER A 170 8.78 -0.53 18.08
CA SER A 170 8.97 -0.59 16.63
C SER A 170 9.01 -2.04 16.10
N GLY A 171 9.60 -2.99 16.85
CA GLY A 171 9.63 -4.41 16.48
C GLY A 171 8.22 -5.01 16.35
N ILE A 172 7.33 -4.72 17.32
CA ILE A 172 5.92 -5.16 17.29
C ILE A 172 5.19 -4.54 16.08
N VAL A 173 5.36 -3.23 15.85
CA VAL A 173 4.69 -2.53 14.75
C VAL A 173 5.14 -3.05 13.38
N PHE A 174 6.43 -3.33 13.21
CA PHE A 174 6.91 -3.96 11.96
C PHE A 174 6.44 -5.41 11.81
N ALA A 175 6.24 -6.17 12.89
CA ALA A 175 5.63 -7.49 12.82
C ALA A 175 4.16 -7.41 12.35
N LEU A 176 3.37 -6.46 12.87
CA LEU A 176 2.01 -6.19 12.38
C LEU A 176 2.01 -5.74 10.92
N ALA A 177 2.98 -4.91 10.50
CA ALA A 177 3.15 -4.55 9.10
C ALA A 177 3.44 -5.78 8.22
N ALA A 178 4.31 -6.70 8.67
CA ALA A 178 4.62 -7.93 7.94
C ALA A 178 3.43 -8.91 7.89
N MET A 179 2.53 -8.87 8.88
CA MET A 179 1.25 -9.60 8.85
C MET A 179 0.21 -8.90 7.96
N THR A 180 0.40 -7.60 7.66
CA THR A 180 -0.43 -6.86 6.71
C THR A 180 0.04 -7.08 5.28
N ARG A 181 1.35 -7.10 5.04
CA ARG A 181 1.95 -7.44 3.75
C ARG A 181 3.37 -8.00 3.94
N PRO A 182 3.71 -9.14 3.30
CA PRO A 182 4.98 -9.85 3.53
C PRO A 182 6.24 -9.00 3.27
N GLU A 183 6.21 -8.06 2.32
CA GLU A 183 7.34 -7.18 2.01
C GLU A 183 7.76 -6.27 3.18
N ALA A 184 6.89 -6.03 4.17
CA ALA A 184 7.29 -5.33 5.39
C ALA A 184 8.31 -6.11 6.24
N GLY A 185 8.41 -7.42 6.06
CA GLY A 185 9.49 -8.23 6.62
C GLY A 185 10.85 -7.78 6.10
N ALA A 186 10.95 -7.45 4.80
CA ALA A 186 12.17 -6.88 4.21
C ALA A 186 12.45 -5.46 4.74
N VAL A 187 11.41 -4.64 4.98
CA VAL A 187 11.57 -3.33 5.63
C VAL A 187 12.13 -3.50 7.04
N PHE A 188 11.66 -4.47 7.82
CA PHE A 188 12.21 -4.72 9.14
C PHE A 188 13.66 -5.21 9.08
N ALA A 189 14.00 -6.11 8.17
CA ALA A 189 15.39 -6.53 7.93
C ALA A 189 16.29 -5.33 7.58
N LEU A 190 15.81 -4.41 6.73
CA LEU A 190 16.49 -3.15 6.42
C LEU A 190 16.69 -2.29 7.68
N VAL A 191 15.68 -2.16 8.54
CA VAL A 191 15.78 -1.42 9.82
C VAL A 191 16.85 -2.02 10.72
N VAL A 192 16.96 -3.35 10.79
CA VAL A 192 18.01 -4.04 11.55
C VAL A 192 19.38 -3.76 10.95
N ALA A 193 19.53 -3.86 9.62
CA ALA A 193 20.78 -3.56 8.93
C ALA A 193 21.20 -2.08 9.09
N HIS A 194 20.26 -1.14 8.98
CA HIS A 194 20.47 0.28 9.21
C HIS A 194 20.92 0.53 10.66
N GLN A 195 20.30 -0.13 11.63
CA GLN A 195 20.70 -0.04 13.03
C GLN A 195 22.12 -0.55 13.26
N PHE A 196 22.47 -1.68 12.66
CA PHE A 196 23.79 -2.27 12.73
C PHE A 196 24.86 -1.32 12.15
N ALA A 197 24.60 -0.79 10.95
CA ALA A 197 25.48 0.19 10.32
C ALA A 197 25.66 1.45 11.19
N TRP A 198 24.56 1.96 11.77
CA TRP A 198 24.60 3.10 12.68
C TRP A 198 25.45 2.84 13.94
N ARG A 199 25.29 1.65 14.55
CA ARG A 199 26.06 1.28 15.75
C ARG A 199 27.56 1.19 15.46
N ILE A 200 27.95 0.62 14.33
CA ILE A 200 29.36 0.58 13.90
C ILE A 200 29.91 2.00 13.68
N LEU A 201 29.17 2.82 12.93
CA LEU A 201 29.61 4.17 12.55
C LEU A 201 29.74 5.11 13.75
N GLU A 202 28.77 5.07 14.66
CA GLU A 202 28.64 6.07 15.72
C GLU A 202 29.12 5.59 17.10
N GLU A 203 28.88 4.34 17.44
CA GLU A 203 29.10 3.85 18.80
C GLU A 203 30.23 2.81 18.89
N ARG A 204 30.78 2.38 17.76
CA ARG A 204 31.77 1.30 17.66
C ARG A 204 31.35 0.03 18.40
N LYS A 205 30.04 -0.26 18.39
CA LYS A 205 29.40 -1.43 18.96
C LYS A 205 28.64 -2.19 17.87
N PHE A 206 28.47 -3.50 18.02
CA PHE A 206 27.71 -4.29 17.08
C PHE A 206 26.22 -4.24 17.41
N PHE A 207 25.84 -4.54 18.64
CA PHE A 207 24.44 -4.55 19.11
C PHE A 207 24.31 -4.05 20.54
N THR A 208 23.16 -3.51 20.86
CA THR A 208 22.75 -3.17 22.24
C THR A 208 21.60 -4.10 22.65
N ARG A 209 21.35 -4.17 23.97
CA ARG A 209 20.20 -4.92 24.50
C ARG A 209 18.88 -4.46 23.87
N SER A 210 18.72 -3.17 23.58
CA SER A 210 17.51 -2.62 22.92
C SER A 210 17.34 -3.16 21.49
N ASP A 211 18.43 -3.34 20.75
CA ASP A 211 18.40 -3.84 19.38
C ASP A 211 17.99 -5.31 19.36
N VAL A 212 18.54 -6.11 20.28
CA VAL A 212 18.15 -7.53 20.44
C VAL A 212 16.67 -7.66 20.84
N VAL A 213 16.18 -6.86 21.79
CA VAL A 213 14.78 -6.89 22.22
C VAL A 213 13.84 -6.47 21.09
N ARG A 214 14.23 -5.53 20.23
CA ARG A 214 13.46 -5.16 19.02
C ARG A 214 13.28 -6.36 18.08
N VAL A 215 14.38 -7.09 17.80
CA VAL A 215 14.34 -8.30 16.98
C VAL A 215 13.49 -9.39 17.63
N ILE A 216 13.68 -9.64 18.93
CA ILE A 216 12.86 -10.61 19.67
C ILE A 216 11.38 -10.24 19.62
N SER A 217 11.03 -8.97 19.78
CA SER A 217 9.62 -8.51 19.72
C SER A 217 8.98 -8.75 18.35
N PHE A 218 9.73 -8.57 17.27
CA PHE A 218 9.28 -8.91 15.92
C PHE A 218 9.10 -10.43 15.77
N VAL A 219 10.14 -11.20 16.09
CA VAL A 219 10.16 -12.66 15.94
C VAL A 219 9.08 -13.33 16.77
N ALA A 220 8.90 -12.91 18.03
CA ALA A 220 7.90 -13.45 18.95
C ALA A 220 6.45 -13.29 18.46
N LEU A 221 6.17 -12.26 17.65
CA LEU A 221 4.83 -12.05 17.10
C LEU A 221 4.71 -12.64 15.68
N PHE A 222 5.70 -12.41 14.82
CA PHE A 222 5.61 -12.81 13.41
C PHE A 222 5.84 -14.31 13.17
N VAL A 223 6.80 -14.92 13.87
CA VAL A 223 7.15 -16.33 13.61
C VAL A 223 6.03 -17.31 14.01
N PRO A 224 5.35 -17.20 15.18
CA PRO A 224 4.20 -18.04 15.48
C PRO A 224 3.08 -17.88 14.44
N TYR A 225 2.76 -16.66 14.03
CA TYR A 225 1.81 -16.41 12.94
C TYR A 225 2.22 -17.14 11.66
N TRP A 226 3.48 -16.96 11.22
CA TRP A 226 3.96 -17.57 9.98
C TRP A 226 3.96 -19.10 10.04
N LEU A 227 4.32 -19.70 11.18
CA LEU A 227 4.27 -21.16 11.40
C LEU A 227 2.83 -21.69 11.36
N LEU A 228 1.89 -21.01 12.01
CA LEU A 228 0.47 -21.37 12.00
C LEU A 228 -0.10 -21.28 10.58
N ARG A 229 0.20 -20.21 9.86
CA ARG A 229 -0.15 -20.02 8.46
C ARG A 229 0.41 -21.15 7.59
N TRP A 230 1.70 -21.43 7.71
CA TRP A 230 2.36 -22.50 6.95
C TRP A 230 1.73 -23.88 7.25
N ARG A 231 1.46 -24.16 8.52
CA ARG A 231 0.78 -25.39 8.94
C ARG A 231 -0.64 -25.51 8.37
N TYR A 232 -1.31 -24.38 8.18
CA TYR A 232 -2.70 -24.32 7.70
C TYR A 232 -2.81 -24.48 6.19
N TYR A 233 -2.00 -23.71 5.43
CA TYR A 233 -2.05 -23.69 3.97
C TYR A 233 -1.03 -24.62 3.28
N HIS A 234 -0.09 -25.21 4.00
CA HIS A 234 0.99 -26.05 3.47
C HIS A 234 1.81 -25.37 2.35
N SER A 235 1.90 -24.04 2.39
CA SER A 235 2.60 -23.23 1.40
C SER A 235 3.53 -22.21 2.07
N PHE A 236 4.77 -22.09 1.57
CA PHE A 236 5.75 -21.16 2.12
C PHE A 236 5.37 -19.70 1.90
N LEU A 237 4.84 -19.36 0.72
CA LEU A 237 4.33 -18.04 0.36
C LEU A 237 2.85 -18.12 -0.01
N PRO A 238 2.09 -17.00 0.07
CA PRO A 238 0.71 -16.94 -0.40
C PRO A 238 0.59 -17.33 -1.89
N ASN A 239 -0.52 -17.93 -2.27
CA ASN A 239 -0.75 -18.32 -3.66
C ASN A 239 -0.75 -17.11 -4.62
N SER A 240 -1.20 -15.95 -4.13
CA SER A 240 -1.11 -14.67 -4.86
C SER A 240 0.32 -14.29 -5.27
N PHE A 241 1.35 -14.72 -4.52
CA PHE A 241 2.75 -14.54 -4.94
C PHE A 241 3.06 -15.42 -6.16
N TYR A 242 2.73 -16.71 -6.09
CA TYR A 242 2.98 -17.62 -7.20
C TYR A 242 2.16 -17.26 -8.45
N ALA A 243 0.95 -16.73 -8.29
CA ALA A 243 0.12 -16.26 -9.40
C ALA A 243 0.74 -15.05 -10.13
N LYS A 244 1.46 -14.19 -9.42
CA LYS A 244 1.97 -12.90 -9.95
C LYS A 244 3.45 -12.92 -10.28
N VAL A 245 4.25 -13.79 -9.65
CA VAL A 245 5.71 -13.77 -9.72
C VAL A 245 6.22 -15.15 -10.10
N SER A 246 7.05 -15.24 -11.15
CA SER A 246 7.75 -16.48 -11.46
C SER A 246 9.04 -16.58 -10.66
N PRO A 247 9.35 -17.73 -10.03
CA PRO A 247 10.65 -17.96 -9.44
C PRO A 247 11.74 -17.88 -10.53
N GLY A 248 12.63 -16.90 -10.43
CA GLY A 248 13.67 -16.66 -11.42
C GLY A 248 13.47 -15.42 -12.31
N GLY A 249 12.40 -14.65 -12.07
CA GLY A 249 12.04 -13.35 -12.66
C GLY A 249 12.53 -13.16 -14.10
N PRO A 250 11.73 -13.43 -15.16
CA PRO A 250 12.17 -13.14 -16.51
C PRO A 250 12.52 -11.65 -16.64
N ILE A 251 13.50 -11.33 -17.43
CA ILE A 251 13.94 -9.94 -17.72
C ILE A 251 12.73 -9.06 -18.08
N ALA A 252 11.77 -9.61 -18.81
CA ALA A 252 10.52 -8.92 -19.15
C ALA A 252 9.76 -8.39 -17.91
N GLN A 253 9.66 -9.18 -16.84
CA GLN A 253 9.00 -8.75 -15.59
C GLN A 253 9.75 -7.58 -14.92
N ILE A 254 11.07 -7.61 -14.89
CA ILE A 254 11.90 -6.53 -14.34
C ILE A 254 11.77 -5.26 -15.19
N LEU A 255 11.78 -5.39 -16.52
CA LEU A 255 11.61 -4.26 -17.43
C LEU A 255 10.22 -3.63 -17.29
N ARG A 256 9.16 -4.44 -17.20
CA ARG A 256 7.80 -3.97 -16.91
C ARG A 256 7.73 -3.25 -15.56
N GLY A 257 8.36 -3.79 -14.50
CA GLY A 257 8.42 -3.14 -13.20
C GLY A 257 9.16 -1.80 -13.22
N TRP A 258 10.22 -1.70 -14.03
CA TRP A 258 10.92 -0.44 -14.26
C TRP A 258 10.03 0.57 -14.99
N GLU A 259 9.34 0.14 -16.05
CA GLU A 259 8.36 0.98 -16.76
C GLU A 259 7.24 1.47 -15.82
N HIS A 260 6.77 0.59 -14.93
CA HIS A 260 5.79 0.95 -13.92
C HIS A 260 6.29 2.06 -12.97
N VAL A 261 7.57 2.01 -12.56
CA VAL A 261 8.20 3.09 -11.79
C VAL A 261 8.27 4.39 -12.60
N GLN A 262 8.65 4.31 -13.88
CA GLN A 262 8.70 5.49 -14.76
C GLN A 262 7.31 6.13 -14.94
N ASN A 263 6.27 5.32 -15.14
CA ASN A 263 4.89 5.79 -15.27
C ASN A 263 4.41 6.47 -13.97
N PHE A 264 4.67 5.86 -12.81
CA PHE A 264 4.34 6.47 -11.52
C PHE A 264 5.04 7.83 -11.34
N VAL A 265 6.35 7.90 -11.57
CA VAL A 265 7.10 9.16 -11.46
C VAL A 265 6.61 10.18 -12.49
N GLY A 266 6.25 9.75 -13.71
CA GLY A 266 5.70 10.59 -14.77
C GLY A 266 4.42 11.30 -14.35
N VAL A 267 3.47 10.59 -13.73
CA VAL A 267 2.21 11.19 -13.22
C VAL A 267 2.40 11.99 -11.93
N HIS A 268 3.57 11.95 -11.30
CA HIS A 268 3.93 12.74 -10.12
C HIS A 268 4.89 13.91 -10.44
N LEU A 269 4.62 14.64 -11.50
CA LEU A 269 5.41 15.81 -11.95
C LEU A 269 6.82 15.48 -12.46
N SER A 270 7.05 14.26 -12.95
CA SER A 270 8.30 13.78 -13.52
C SER A 270 9.44 13.63 -12.49
N TRP A 271 10.58 13.10 -12.93
CA TRP A 271 11.78 12.88 -12.10
C TRP A 271 12.30 14.16 -11.42
N LEU A 272 11.93 15.35 -11.93
CA LEU A 272 12.34 16.64 -11.36
C LEU A 272 11.80 16.84 -9.92
N ILE A 273 10.67 16.22 -9.57
CA ILE A 273 10.13 16.31 -8.20
C ILE A 273 11.07 15.68 -7.16
N LEU A 274 11.96 14.78 -7.57
CA LEU A 274 12.93 14.14 -6.69
C LEU A 274 14.16 15.01 -6.40
N LEU A 275 14.42 16.07 -7.19
CA LEU A 275 15.56 16.98 -6.97
C LEU A 275 15.58 17.57 -5.55
N PRO A 276 14.48 18.09 -4.99
CA PRO A 276 14.47 18.54 -3.61
C PRO A 276 14.86 17.44 -2.61
N ALA A 277 14.41 16.20 -2.81
CA ALA A 277 14.77 15.08 -1.94
C ALA A 277 16.27 14.79 -1.98
N LEU A 278 16.90 14.85 -3.16
CA LEU A 278 18.35 14.71 -3.32
C LEU A 278 19.12 15.87 -2.67
N ILE A 279 18.61 17.10 -2.82
CA ILE A 279 19.17 18.27 -2.11
C ILE A 279 19.10 18.06 -0.60
N ALA A 280 17.97 17.63 -0.06
CA ALA A 280 17.81 17.36 1.36
C ALA A 280 18.84 16.35 1.87
N LEU A 281 18.96 15.22 1.18
CA LEU A 281 19.92 14.18 1.51
C LEU A 281 21.37 14.70 1.47
N GLY A 282 21.75 15.40 0.40
CA GLY A 282 23.06 15.98 0.21
C GLY A 282 23.42 17.00 1.30
N VAL A 283 22.49 17.89 1.66
CA VAL A 283 22.67 18.88 2.75
C VAL A 283 22.88 18.18 4.09
N VAL A 284 22.05 17.17 4.39
CA VAL A 284 22.14 16.43 5.66
C VAL A 284 23.46 15.65 5.76
N ILE A 285 23.89 14.98 4.69
CA ILE A 285 25.18 14.29 4.62
C ILE A 285 26.33 15.29 4.80
N ALA A 286 26.32 16.41 4.07
CA ALA A 286 27.37 17.42 4.15
C ALA A 286 27.49 18.02 5.56
N ARG A 287 26.35 18.33 6.22
CA ARG A 287 26.32 18.82 7.62
C ARG A 287 26.90 17.78 8.58
N TYR A 288 26.51 16.50 8.41
CA TYR A 288 27.00 15.41 9.25
C TYR A 288 28.51 15.17 9.10
N VAL A 289 29.02 15.13 7.86
CA VAL A 289 30.46 14.94 7.58
C VAL A 289 31.30 16.12 8.13
N ARG A 290 30.84 17.36 7.94
CA ARG A 290 31.51 18.55 8.51
C ARG A 290 31.58 18.46 10.03
N LEU A 291 30.50 18.10 10.68
CA LEU A 291 30.42 17.96 12.12
C LEU A 291 31.39 16.90 12.66
N ARG A 292 31.49 15.77 11.98
CA ARG A 292 32.42 14.68 12.32
C ARG A 292 33.89 15.09 12.18
N ARG A 293 34.23 15.79 11.10
CA ARG A 293 35.60 16.29 10.87
C ARG A 293 36.01 17.33 11.90
N ALA A 294 35.10 18.11 12.42
CA ALA A 294 35.35 19.13 13.44
C ALA A 294 35.46 18.56 14.87
N GLY A 295 35.52 17.27 15.07
CA GLY A 295 35.68 16.62 16.37
C GLY A 295 34.53 16.85 17.35
N GLY A 296 33.33 17.22 16.87
CA GLY A 296 32.16 17.53 17.72
C GLY A 296 32.22 18.89 18.43
N ASN A 297 33.34 19.62 18.37
CA ASN A 297 33.58 20.88 19.08
C ASN A 297 33.38 22.15 18.22
N ALA A 298 32.93 21.98 16.98
CA ALA A 298 32.69 23.13 16.12
C ALA A 298 31.50 23.94 16.66
N ALA A 299 31.69 25.25 16.77
CA ALA A 299 30.63 26.25 16.98
C ALA A 299 29.73 26.29 15.73
N VAL A 300 29.02 25.18 15.46
CA VAL A 300 28.04 25.10 14.40
C VAL A 300 26.72 25.63 14.98
N SER A 301 26.08 26.54 14.28
CA SER A 301 24.80 27.15 14.64
C SER A 301 23.61 26.15 14.78
N VAL A 302 23.85 24.86 14.57
CA VAL A 302 22.87 23.76 14.69
C VAL A 302 23.37 22.79 15.78
N PRO A 303 22.50 22.42 16.74
CA PRO A 303 22.86 21.46 17.79
C PRO A 303 23.34 20.14 17.21
N TYR A 304 24.44 19.58 17.71
CA TYR A 304 25.03 18.29 17.29
C TYR A 304 23.99 17.17 17.17
N ASP A 305 23.13 17.04 18.18
CA ASP A 305 22.07 16.03 18.20
C ASP A 305 21.06 16.17 17.07
N GLY A 306 20.71 17.39 16.64
CA GLY A 306 19.76 17.61 15.53
C GLY A 306 20.31 17.10 14.19
N VAL A 307 21.60 17.36 13.91
CA VAL A 307 22.25 16.88 12.68
C VAL A 307 22.33 15.35 12.64
N ARG A 308 22.68 14.73 13.77
CA ARG A 308 22.74 13.26 13.88
C ARG A 308 21.38 12.61 13.67
N ARG A 309 20.32 13.16 14.28
CA ARG A 309 18.93 12.67 14.11
C ARG A 309 18.46 12.81 12.67
N ALA A 310 18.73 13.95 12.05
CA ALA A 310 18.40 14.18 10.64
C ALA A 310 19.13 13.18 9.74
N PHE A 311 20.44 12.98 9.93
CA PHE A 311 21.22 12.02 9.14
C PHE A 311 20.68 10.59 9.30
N PHE A 312 20.44 10.16 10.54
CA PHE A 312 19.84 8.84 10.83
C PHE A 312 18.48 8.65 10.14
N GLY A 313 17.59 9.65 10.23
CA GLY A 313 16.26 9.56 9.62
C GLY A 313 16.30 9.59 8.09
N PHE A 314 17.11 10.46 7.49
CA PHE A 314 17.16 10.59 6.03
C PHE A 314 17.82 9.38 5.36
N THR A 315 18.84 8.77 5.99
CA THR A 315 19.42 7.51 5.51
C THR A 315 18.41 6.36 5.60
N LEU A 316 17.60 6.29 6.67
CA LEU A 316 16.51 5.34 6.78
C LEU A 316 15.44 5.56 5.69
N PHE A 317 14.99 6.80 5.47
CA PHE A 317 13.97 7.11 4.46
C PHE A 317 14.46 6.73 3.06
N THR A 318 15.68 7.13 2.72
CA THR A 318 16.30 6.76 1.44
C THR A 318 16.35 5.24 1.27
N ALA A 319 16.77 4.52 2.31
CA ALA A 319 16.86 3.06 2.25
C ALA A 319 15.48 2.39 2.09
N ILE A 320 14.42 2.88 2.75
CA ILE A 320 13.05 2.39 2.59
C ILE A 320 12.55 2.67 1.16
N ILE A 321 12.76 3.88 0.63
CA ILE A 321 12.35 4.26 -0.73
C ILE A 321 13.03 3.36 -1.77
N LEU A 322 14.33 3.14 -1.64
CA LEU A 322 15.08 2.28 -2.55
C LEU A 322 14.65 0.82 -2.45
N LEU A 323 14.37 0.31 -1.24
CA LEU A 323 13.87 -1.05 -1.04
C LEU A 323 12.51 -1.25 -1.71
N TYR A 324 11.56 -0.32 -1.51
CA TYR A 324 10.25 -0.40 -2.17
C TYR A 324 10.36 -0.27 -3.68
N GLY A 325 11.20 0.63 -4.19
CA GLY A 325 11.46 0.75 -5.61
C GLY A 325 12.02 -0.56 -6.22
N ALA A 326 13.00 -1.15 -5.56
CA ALA A 326 13.57 -2.44 -5.97
C ALA A 326 12.52 -3.59 -5.91
N TYR A 327 11.69 -3.61 -4.87
CA TYR A 327 10.60 -4.57 -4.74
C TYR A 327 9.59 -4.44 -5.89
N ILE A 328 9.14 -3.22 -6.22
CA ILE A 328 8.20 -2.96 -7.31
C ILE A 328 8.77 -3.41 -8.66
N ILE A 329 10.05 -3.11 -8.90
CA ILE A 329 10.76 -3.56 -10.12
C ILE A 329 10.83 -5.09 -10.17
N TYR A 330 11.16 -5.74 -9.04
CA TYR A 330 11.28 -7.20 -8.95
C TYR A 330 9.95 -7.92 -9.21
N VAL A 331 8.83 -7.43 -8.62
CA VAL A 331 7.51 -8.07 -8.82
C VAL A 331 6.86 -7.72 -10.16
N GLY A 332 7.45 -6.83 -10.96
CA GLY A 332 6.96 -6.45 -12.28
C GLY A 332 5.85 -5.41 -12.27
N GLY A 333 5.75 -4.60 -11.21
CA GLY A 333 4.71 -3.58 -11.06
C GLY A 333 3.36 -4.15 -10.62
N ASP A 334 2.33 -3.34 -10.84
CA ASP A 334 0.92 -3.65 -10.53
C ASP A 334 0.04 -3.19 -11.70
N TRP A 335 -1.20 -3.67 -11.77
CA TRP A 335 -2.19 -3.21 -12.75
C TRP A 335 -2.66 -1.77 -12.48
N SER A 336 -2.49 -1.25 -11.26
CA SER A 336 -2.81 0.12 -10.85
C SER A 336 -1.57 1.01 -10.86
N VAL A 337 -1.75 2.33 -11.01
CA VAL A 337 -0.61 3.26 -11.12
C VAL A 337 0.19 3.35 -9.82
N GLY A 338 -0.45 3.54 -8.66
CA GLY A 338 0.23 3.97 -7.45
C GLY A 338 0.15 3.08 -6.22
N ARG A 339 -0.63 1.98 -6.22
CA ARG A 339 -0.89 1.17 -5.02
C ARG A 339 0.38 0.77 -4.25
N PHE A 340 1.37 0.25 -4.95
CA PHE A 340 2.60 -0.25 -4.32
C PHE A 340 3.53 0.85 -3.83
N PHE A 341 3.34 2.09 -4.28
CA PHE A 341 4.16 3.23 -3.83
C PHE A 341 3.64 3.86 -2.54
N VAL A 342 2.35 3.71 -2.22
CA VAL A 342 1.71 4.36 -1.07
C VAL A 342 2.46 4.18 0.26
N PRO A 343 3.01 2.99 0.61
CA PRO A 343 3.73 2.80 1.87
C PRO A 343 4.99 3.65 2.03
N MET A 344 5.60 4.12 0.93
CA MET A 344 6.81 4.95 0.99
C MET A 344 6.56 6.45 0.81
N LEU A 345 5.35 6.87 0.39
CA LEU A 345 5.05 8.28 0.04
C LEU A 345 5.30 9.26 1.18
N ALA A 346 5.02 8.87 2.44
CA ALA A 346 5.30 9.71 3.59
C ALA A 346 6.79 10.12 3.67
N PHE A 347 7.70 9.19 3.39
CA PHE A 347 9.13 9.43 3.40
C PHE A 347 9.58 10.27 2.20
N VAL A 348 9.02 10.00 1.03
CA VAL A 348 9.28 10.79 -0.19
C VAL A 348 8.91 12.24 0.03
N TYR A 349 7.69 12.51 0.50
CA TYR A 349 7.23 13.89 0.70
C TYR A 349 7.92 14.61 1.87
N LEU A 350 8.33 13.89 2.93
CA LEU A 350 9.17 14.46 3.98
C LEU A 350 10.52 14.91 3.42
N MET A 351 11.14 14.12 2.54
CA MET A 351 12.41 14.47 1.91
C MET A 351 12.26 15.62 0.91
N ILE A 352 11.20 15.63 0.09
CA ILE A 352 10.91 16.71 -0.85
C ILE A 352 10.69 18.03 -0.11
N ALA A 353 9.83 18.03 0.93
CA ALA A 353 9.55 19.20 1.73
C ALA A 353 10.81 19.73 2.44
N ALA A 354 11.66 18.83 2.95
CA ALA A 354 12.93 19.22 3.55
C ALA A 354 13.87 19.89 2.55
N GLY A 355 13.96 19.36 1.33
CA GLY A 355 14.80 19.93 0.28
C GLY A 355 14.35 21.32 -0.13
N ILE A 356 13.05 21.56 -0.26
CA ILE A 356 12.49 22.89 -0.55
C ILE A 356 12.87 23.87 0.59
N VAL A 357 12.65 23.49 1.84
CA VAL A 357 12.99 24.33 3.00
C VAL A 357 14.48 24.64 3.05
N PHE A 358 15.34 23.63 2.87
CA PHE A 358 16.80 23.82 2.91
C PHE A 358 17.31 24.66 1.75
N ALA A 359 16.73 24.54 0.55
CA ALA A 359 17.06 25.39 -0.59
C ALA A 359 16.67 26.86 -0.34
N VAL A 360 15.47 27.10 0.18
CA VAL A 360 15.01 28.46 0.54
C VAL A 360 15.87 29.06 1.65
N GLU A 361 16.20 28.30 2.70
CA GLU A 361 17.12 28.75 3.76
C GLU A 361 18.50 29.12 3.19
N TYR A 362 19.03 28.31 2.27
CA TYR A 362 20.33 28.58 1.64
C TYR A 362 20.30 29.87 0.81
N ILE A 363 19.26 30.07 -0.02
CA ILE A 363 19.11 31.29 -0.83
C ILE A 363 19.00 32.52 0.06
N LEU A 364 18.17 32.49 1.09
CA LEU A 364 17.99 33.60 2.02
C LEU A 364 19.24 33.86 2.87
N SER A 365 20.08 32.85 3.13
CA SER A 365 21.33 33.04 3.88
C SER A 365 22.31 33.99 3.18
N LYS A 366 22.24 34.06 1.83
CA LYS A 366 23.05 34.97 1.01
C LYS A 366 22.45 36.37 0.85
N SER A 367 21.21 36.59 1.31
CA SER A 367 20.55 37.90 1.25
C SER A 367 21.00 38.82 2.40
N LYS A 368 20.91 40.16 2.21
CA LYS A 368 21.24 41.16 3.22
C LYS A 368 20.20 41.31 4.35
N ILE A 369 19.17 40.48 4.38
CA ILE A 369 18.08 40.52 5.37
C ILE A 369 18.61 39.92 6.69
N GLU A 370 18.99 40.73 7.68
CA GLU A 370 19.67 40.24 8.89
C GLU A 370 18.76 39.65 9.97
N ASN A 371 17.54 40.17 10.16
CA ASN A 371 16.68 39.75 11.27
C ASN A 371 15.43 38.99 10.75
N ARG A 372 15.22 37.73 11.17
CA ARG A 372 14.07 36.84 10.88
C ARG A 372 14.21 35.89 9.68
N LYS A 373 15.43 35.61 9.19
CA LYS A 373 15.67 34.70 8.03
C LYS A 373 14.93 33.36 8.14
N SER A 374 14.94 32.73 9.33
CA SER A 374 14.27 31.43 9.53
C SER A 374 12.72 31.49 9.41
N LYS A 375 12.08 32.54 9.93
CA LYS A 375 10.63 32.74 9.79
C LYS A 375 10.23 33.04 8.35
N ILE A 376 10.99 33.89 7.67
CA ILE A 376 10.78 34.22 6.24
C ILE A 376 10.93 32.96 5.41
N ALA A 377 11.95 32.13 5.66
CA ALA A 377 12.13 30.86 4.95
C ALA A 377 10.93 29.95 5.11
N GLN A 378 10.35 29.85 6.30
CA GLN A 378 9.15 29.05 6.54
C GLN A 378 7.93 29.57 5.76
N TYR A 379 7.71 30.90 5.76
CA TYR A 379 6.59 31.49 5.00
C TYR A 379 6.76 31.31 3.48
N VAL A 380 7.96 31.53 2.96
CA VAL A 380 8.27 31.35 1.53
C VAL A 380 8.09 29.87 1.13
N SER A 381 8.59 28.93 1.95
CA SER A 381 8.43 27.49 1.70
C SER A 381 6.95 27.09 1.73
N ALA A 382 6.16 27.60 2.70
CA ALA A 382 4.72 27.39 2.75
C ALA A 382 4.01 27.96 1.51
N ALA A 383 4.37 29.15 1.05
CA ALA A 383 3.81 29.76 -0.15
C ALA A 383 4.13 28.95 -1.41
N ILE A 384 5.35 28.43 -1.55
CA ILE A 384 5.75 27.56 -2.67
C ILE A 384 5.01 26.22 -2.62
N SER A 385 4.69 25.69 -1.43
CA SER A 385 4.02 24.40 -1.31
C SER A 385 2.59 24.38 -1.85
N ILE A 386 1.88 25.51 -1.87
CA ILE A 386 0.50 25.58 -2.35
C ILE A 386 0.39 25.33 -3.86
N PRO A 387 1.07 26.10 -4.74
CA PRO A 387 1.02 25.83 -6.18
C PRO A 387 1.59 24.46 -6.54
N LEU A 388 2.61 23.98 -5.82
CA LEU A 388 3.16 22.65 -6.02
C LEU A 388 2.16 21.55 -5.64
N ALA A 389 1.41 21.73 -4.54
CA ALA A 389 0.34 20.82 -4.15
C ALA A 389 -0.79 20.78 -5.19
N LEU A 390 -1.20 21.93 -5.74
CA LEU A 390 -2.20 21.97 -6.81
C LEU A 390 -1.70 21.29 -8.10
N ALA A 391 -0.45 21.51 -8.46
CA ALA A 391 0.16 20.84 -9.61
C ALA A 391 0.28 19.32 -9.39
N LEU A 392 0.64 18.90 -8.19
CA LEU A 392 0.69 17.49 -7.80
C LEU A 392 -0.69 16.84 -7.84
N TRP A 393 -1.73 17.51 -7.31
CA TRP A 393 -3.09 17.03 -7.38
C TRP A 393 -3.55 16.83 -8.84
N PHE A 394 -3.33 17.85 -9.68
CA PHE A 394 -3.71 17.77 -11.09
C PHE A 394 -2.96 16.65 -11.82
N SER A 395 -1.69 16.47 -11.55
CA SER A 395 -0.86 15.45 -12.19
C SER A 395 -1.18 14.05 -11.66
N SER A 396 -1.11 13.80 -10.36
CA SER A 396 -1.27 12.47 -9.78
C SER A 396 -2.73 12.03 -9.66
N ALA A 397 -3.63 12.93 -9.22
CA ALA A 397 -5.03 12.57 -9.03
C ALA A 397 -5.79 12.57 -10.35
N TYR A 398 -5.79 13.71 -11.08
CA TYR A 398 -6.60 13.82 -12.28
C TYR A 398 -5.99 13.13 -13.49
N ASN A 399 -4.75 13.46 -13.88
CA ASN A 399 -4.10 12.83 -15.05
C ASN A 399 -3.58 11.41 -14.77
N GLY A 400 -3.18 11.11 -13.53
CA GLY A 400 -2.74 9.79 -13.10
C GLY A 400 -3.92 8.86 -12.81
N GLU A 401 -4.31 8.75 -11.54
CA GLU A 401 -5.27 7.73 -11.09
C GLU A 401 -6.65 7.87 -11.75
N TYR A 402 -7.19 9.09 -11.88
CA TYR A 402 -8.53 9.27 -12.45
C TYR A 402 -8.58 8.89 -13.94
N LYS A 403 -7.71 9.46 -14.78
CA LYS A 403 -7.74 9.19 -16.23
C LYS A 403 -7.29 7.78 -16.59
N ILE A 404 -6.21 7.30 -15.96
CA ILE A 404 -5.61 6.02 -16.34
C ILE A 404 -6.39 4.86 -15.76
N PHE A 405 -6.73 4.93 -14.46
CA PHE A 405 -7.38 3.84 -13.76
C PHE A 405 -8.91 3.87 -13.92
N ILE A 406 -9.55 5.00 -13.61
CA ILE A 406 -11.00 5.08 -13.57
C ILE A 406 -11.57 5.28 -14.98
N GLY A 407 -11.06 6.26 -15.73
CA GLY A 407 -11.57 6.60 -17.06
C GLY A 407 -11.23 5.59 -18.14
N GLY A 408 -10.15 4.80 -17.97
CA GLY A 408 -9.78 3.74 -18.92
C GLY A 408 -10.62 2.46 -18.79
N PHE A 409 -11.30 2.25 -17.66
CA PHE A 409 -11.99 0.99 -17.33
C PHE A 409 -13.43 1.18 -16.85
N ASP A 410 -13.97 2.37 -16.74
CA ASP A 410 -15.27 2.65 -16.11
C ASP A 410 -15.50 1.87 -14.80
N ALA A 411 -14.70 2.19 -13.80
CA ALA A 411 -14.65 1.45 -12.54
C ALA A 411 -16.00 1.43 -11.80
N ALA A 412 -16.81 2.47 -11.94
CA ALA A 412 -18.14 2.52 -11.33
C ALA A 412 -19.09 1.53 -11.99
N LEU A 413 -19.10 1.48 -13.32
CA LEU A 413 -19.91 0.52 -14.09
C LEU A 413 -19.49 -0.92 -13.78
N ALA A 414 -18.17 -1.18 -13.70
CA ALA A 414 -17.63 -2.47 -13.33
C ALA A 414 -18.10 -2.93 -11.95
N THR A 415 -18.04 -2.04 -10.97
CA THR A 415 -18.49 -2.29 -9.58
C THR A 415 -19.98 -2.63 -9.57
N GLU A 416 -20.82 -1.81 -10.21
CA GLU A 416 -22.27 -2.04 -10.27
C GLU A 416 -22.61 -3.37 -10.98
N ALA A 417 -21.97 -3.66 -12.11
CA ALA A 417 -22.20 -4.89 -12.86
C ALA A 417 -21.87 -6.15 -12.05
N ARG A 418 -20.71 -6.17 -11.37
CA ARG A 418 -20.29 -7.33 -10.58
C ARG A 418 -21.17 -7.56 -9.37
N ILE A 419 -21.55 -6.50 -8.65
CA ILE A 419 -22.45 -6.59 -7.49
C ILE A 419 -23.83 -7.08 -7.93
N THR A 420 -24.38 -6.53 -9.03
CA THR A 420 -25.70 -6.91 -9.56
C THR A 420 -25.71 -8.36 -10.03
N ALA A 421 -24.70 -8.78 -10.80
CA ALA A 421 -24.57 -10.16 -11.24
C ALA A 421 -24.41 -11.15 -10.08
N GLY A 422 -23.60 -10.79 -9.07
CA GLY A 422 -23.43 -11.61 -7.86
C GLY A 422 -24.73 -11.81 -7.10
N LYS A 423 -25.51 -10.74 -6.89
CA LYS A 423 -26.83 -10.80 -6.23
C LYS A 423 -27.82 -11.64 -7.03
N TRP A 424 -27.86 -11.43 -8.35
CA TRP A 424 -28.71 -12.22 -9.24
C TRP A 424 -28.39 -13.72 -9.15
N LEU A 425 -27.09 -14.08 -9.16
CA LEU A 425 -26.66 -15.47 -8.99
C LEU A 425 -27.10 -16.05 -7.64
N LYS A 426 -27.00 -15.29 -6.55
CA LYS A 426 -27.45 -15.73 -5.23
C LYS A 426 -28.93 -16.06 -5.19
N GLU A 427 -29.76 -15.27 -5.86
CA GLU A 427 -31.22 -15.40 -5.87
C GLU A 427 -31.72 -16.50 -6.82
N ASN A 428 -31.00 -16.76 -7.93
CA ASN A 428 -31.50 -17.60 -9.04
C ASN A 428 -30.73 -18.91 -9.21
N VAL A 429 -29.61 -19.12 -8.53
CA VAL A 429 -28.75 -20.29 -8.68
C VAL A 429 -28.69 -21.10 -7.40
N PRO A 430 -28.90 -22.44 -7.43
CA PRO A 430 -28.85 -23.26 -6.21
C PRO A 430 -27.52 -23.14 -5.48
N PRO A 431 -27.53 -23.09 -4.12
CA PRO A 431 -26.31 -23.09 -3.31
C PRO A 431 -25.39 -24.28 -3.65
N GLY A 432 -24.07 -24.03 -3.65
CA GLY A 432 -23.07 -25.06 -3.98
C GLY A 432 -22.81 -25.24 -5.46
N THR A 433 -23.54 -24.54 -6.34
CA THR A 433 -23.25 -24.54 -7.78
C THR A 433 -21.93 -23.84 -8.06
N TRP A 434 -21.01 -24.50 -8.77
CA TRP A 434 -19.74 -23.92 -9.15
C TRP A 434 -19.87 -22.89 -10.26
N ILE A 435 -19.22 -21.76 -10.08
CA ILE A 435 -19.06 -20.71 -11.08
C ILE A 435 -17.58 -20.48 -11.39
N ALA A 436 -17.28 -19.88 -12.56
CA ALA A 436 -15.95 -19.37 -12.87
C ALA A 436 -16.02 -17.86 -13.12
N VAL A 437 -15.02 -17.11 -12.66
CA VAL A 437 -14.98 -15.66 -12.79
C VAL A 437 -13.58 -15.16 -13.16
N ASP A 438 -13.51 -14.05 -13.88
CA ASP A 438 -12.27 -13.32 -14.15
C ASP A 438 -11.94 -12.33 -13.02
N ALA A 439 -12.95 -11.80 -12.32
CA ALA A 439 -12.81 -10.91 -11.17
C ALA A 439 -13.27 -11.63 -9.90
N ALA A 440 -12.31 -12.06 -9.08
CA ALA A 440 -12.55 -13.00 -7.99
C ALA A 440 -13.00 -12.34 -6.67
N GLY A 441 -13.44 -11.08 -6.70
CA GLY A 441 -13.85 -10.35 -5.50
C GLY A 441 -15.36 -10.23 -5.32
N GLN A 442 -15.98 -9.25 -5.99
CA GLN A 442 -17.38 -8.88 -5.77
C GLN A 442 -18.36 -9.98 -6.18
N VAL A 443 -18.19 -10.60 -7.35
CA VAL A 443 -19.12 -11.67 -7.80
C VAL A 443 -19.15 -12.83 -6.80
N PRO A 444 -18.03 -13.44 -6.36
CA PRO A 444 -18.04 -14.50 -5.36
C PRO A 444 -18.57 -14.07 -3.99
N TYR A 445 -18.31 -12.83 -3.59
CA TYR A 445 -18.81 -12.33 -2.32
C TYR A 445 -20.33 -12.22 -2.30
N PHE A 446 -20.92 -11.61 -3.33
CA PHE A 446 -22.37 -11.38 -3.37
C PHE A 446 -23.17 -12.60 -3.82
N SER A 447 -22.58 -13.53 -4.60
CA SER A 447 -23.24 -14.78 -5.01
C SER A 447 -23.20 -15.86 -3.93
N GLU A 448 -22.20 -15.84 -3.05
CA GLU A 448 -21.92 -16.87 -2.04
C GLU A 448 -21.70 -18.27 -2.65
N LEU A 449 -21.39 -18.35 -3.94
CA LEU A 449 -21.17 -19.60 -4.67
C LEU A 449 -19.69 -20.02 -4.68
N PRO A 450 -19.39 -21.33 -4.67
CA PRO A 450 -18.03 -21.82 -4.86
C PRO A 450 -17.53 -21.40 -6.24
N THR A 451 -16.32 -20.88 -6.29
CA THR A 451 -15.82 -20.12 -7.45
C THR A 451 -14.47 -20.60 -7.93
N ILE A 452 -14.29 -20.81 -9.23
CA ILE A 452 -13.01 -20.98 -9.91
C ILE A 452 -12.50 -19.57 -10.26
N ASP A 453 -11.38 -19.20 -9.68
CA ASP A 453 -10.67 -17.95 -10.01
C ASP A 453 -9.82 -18.18 -11.25
N MET A 454 -10.24 -17.62 -12.38
CA MET A 454 -9.66 -17.88 -13.69
C MET A 454 -8.24 -17.32 -13.86
N PHE A 455 -7.79 -16.39 -12.98
CA PHE A 455 -6.43 -15.86 -12.95
C PHE A 455 -5.56 -16.46 -11.83
N GLY A 456 -6.12 -17.38 -11.05
CA GLY A 456 -5.37 -18.26 -10.17
C GLY A 456 -4.88 -17.66 -8.87
N ILE A 457 -5.35 -16.49 -8.44
CA ILE A 457 -5.02 -15.96 -7.11
C ILE A 457 -5.56 -16.91 -6.03
N ASN A 458 -6.79 -17.39 -6.22
CA ASN A 458 -7.51 -18.31 -5.33
C ASN A 458 -7.60 -19.75 -5.84
N ASP A 459 -6.94 -20.08 -6.96
CA ASP A 459 -6.85 -21.43 -7.52
C ASP A 459 -5.40 -21.91 -7.57
N LEU A 460 -5.10 -23.09 -6.99
CA LEU A 460 -3.74 -23.63 -6.91
C LEU A 460 -3.18 -24.06 -8.26
N HIS A 461 -4.03 -24.65 -9.13
CA HIS A 461 -3.58 -25.14 -10.43
C HIS A 461 -3.15 -23.97 -11.32
N ILE A 462 -4.06 -23.03 -11.53
CA ILE A 462 -3.81 -21.86 -12.39
C ILE A 462 -2.70 -20.98 -11.78
N GLY A 463 -2.76 -20.72 -10.47
CA GLY A 463 -1.78 -19.86 -9.80
C GLY A 463 -0.35 -20.37 -9.84
N ARG A 464 -0.14 -21.70 -9.94
CA ARG A 464 1.19 -22.32 -9.95
C ARG A 464 1.64 -22.83 -11.31
N MET A 465 0.78 -22.76 -12.32
CA MET A 465 1.17 -23.19 -13.67
C MET A 465 2.35 -22.34 -14.19
N PRO A 466 3.30 -22.95 -14.92
CA PRO A 466 4.36 -22.22 -15.58
C PRO A 466 3.79 -21.43 -16.78
N VAL A 467 4.24 -20.19 -16.96
CA VAL A 467 3.91 -19.35 -18.12
C VAL A 467 5.21 -18.87 -18.76
N ALA A 468 5.37 -19.15 -20.06
CA ALA A 468 6.59 -18.85 -20.79
C ALA A 468 6.88 -17.34 -20.91
N ASN A 469 5.84 -16.52 -20.99
CA ASN A 469 5.94 -15.07 -21.26
C ASN A 469 5.45 -14.22 -20.07
N LEU A 470 5.71 -14.67 -18.84
CA LEU A 470 5.36 -13.88 -17.66
C LEU A 470 6.11 -12.52 -17.70
N GLY A 471 5.38 -11.44 -17.53
CA GLY A 471 5.92 -10.08 -17.62
C GLY A 471 5.59 -9.35 -18.92
N SER A 472 4.96 -10.02 -19.90
CA SER A 472 4.54 -9.41 -21.17
C SER A 472 3.08 -8.93 -21.18
N GLY A 473 2.26 -9.39 -20.23
CA GLY A 473 0.85 -9.05 -20.09
C GLY A 473 0.54 -8.13 -18.91
N THR A 474 -0.74 -8.00 -18.56
CA THR A 474 -1.19 -7.23 -17.39
C THR A 474 -0.79 -7.93 -16.10
N PRO A 475 -0.12 -7.25 -15.15
CA PRO A 475 0.31 -7.85 -13.89
C PRO A 475 -0.85 -8.56 -13.15
N GLY A 476 -0.65 -9.85 -12.85
CA GLY A 476 -1.65 -10.65 -12.14
C GLY A 476 -2.76 -11.26 -12.99
N HIS A 477 -2.78 -11.03 -14.32
CA HIS A 477 -3.77 -11.56 -15.26
C HIS A 477 -3.10 -12.39 -16.37
N GLU A 478 -1.88 -12.87 -16.15
CA GLU A 478 -1.07 -13.55 -17.18
C GLU A 478 -1.23 -15.07 -17.15
N LYS A 479 -1.85 -15.63 -16.10
CA LYS A 479 -2.07 -17.06 -15.95
C LYS A 479 -3.53 -17.37 -16.20
N PHE A 480 -3.78 -18.33 -17.09
CA PHE A 480 -5.11 -18.74 -17.50
C PHE A 480 -5.07 -20.13 -18.14
N ASP A 481 -5.97 -21.03 -17.75
CA ASP A 481 -6.07 -22.38 -18.30
C ASP A 481 -7.53 -22.72 -18.66
N LEU A 482 -7.89 -22.46 -19.92
CA LEU A 482 -9.25 -22.73 -20.43
C LEU A 482 -9.63 -24.22 -20.36
N GLY A 483 -8.67 -25.10 -20.66
CA GLY A 483 -8.92 -26.55 -20.62
C GLY A 483 -9.25 -27.04 -19.22
N TYR A 484 -8.52 -26.54 -18.21
CA TYR A 484 -8.81 -26.83 -16.82
C TYR A 484 -10.18 -26.29 -16.38
N ILE A 485 -10.53 -25.07 -16.77
CA ILE A 485 -11.83 -24.46 -16.42
C ILE A 485 -12.97 -25.30 -17.01
N ILE A 486 -12.88 -25.68 -18.31
CA ILE A 486 -13.87 -26.53 -18.97
C ILE A 486 -13.96 -27.89 -18.27
N ALA A 487 -12.83 -28.51 -17.92
CA ALA A 487 -12.80 -29.80 -17.25
C ALA A 487 -13.40 -29.74 -15.81
N ARG A 488 -13.26 -28.61 -15.10
CA ARG A 488 -13.92 -28.37 -13.81
C ARG A 488 -15.43 -28.17 -13.92
N ALA A 489 -15.91 -27.94 -15.13
CA ALA A 489 -17.33 -27.91 -15.50
C ALA A 489 -18.18 -26.93 -14.65
N PRO A 490 -17.79 -25.64 -14.44
CA PRO A 490 -18.63 -24.69 -13.74
C PRO A 490 -19.97 -24.53 -14.52
N LYS A 491 -21.08 -24.44 -13.77
CA LYS A 491 -22.40 -24.25 -14.39
C LYS A 491 -22.53 -22.88 -15.06
N TYR A 492 -21.94 -21.87 -14.45
CA TYR A 492 -21.92 -20.50 -14.99
C TYR A 492 -20.50 -19.97 -15.08
N VAL A 493 -20.26 -19.13 -16.09
CA VAL A 493 -19.02 -18.34 -16.23
C VAL A 493 -19.42 -16.88 -16.32
N VAL A 494 -18.80 -16.03 -15.50
CA VAL A 494 -19.11 -14.59 -15.41
C VAL A 494 -17.81 -13.82 -15.64
N ILE A 495 -17.74 -13.16 -16.80
CA ILE A 495 -16.51 -12.52 -17.26
C ILE A 495 -16.77 -11.18 -17.94
N TYR A 496 -15.74 -10.34 -17.93
CA TYR A 496 -15.63 -9.20 -18.82
C TYR A 496 -15.29 -9.66 -20.26
N GLY A 497 -16.05 -9.18 -21.23
CA GLY A 497 -15.82 -9.49 -22.65
C GLY A 497 -16.45 -10.78 -23.14
N THR A 498 -15.90 -11.34 -24.23
CA THR A 498 -16.56 -12.33 -25.06
C THR A 498 -15.75 -13.62 -25.28
N LEU A 499 -14.79 -13.89 -24.39
CA LEU A 499 -13.87 -15.03 -24.53
C LEU A 499 -14.58 -16.37 -24.69
N PHE A 500 -15.72 -16.57 -24.02
CA PHE A 500 -16.48 -17.81 -24.05
C PHE A 500 -17.48 -17.91 -25.23
N ASP A 501 -17.62 -16.91 -26.09
CA ASP A 501 -18.45 -17.02 -27.32
C ASP A 501 -17.95 -18.10 -28.29
N HIS A 502 -16.67 -18.49 -28.19
CA HIS A 502 -16.05 -19.51 -29.04
C HIS A 502 -15.86 -20.86 -28.32
N VAL A 503 -16.41 -21.01 -27.11
CA VAL A 503 -16.33 -22.26 -26.33
C VAL A 503 -17.64 -23.02 -26.49
N THR A 504 -17.60 -24.16 -27.17
CA THR A 504 -18.81 -24.93 -27.56
C THR A 504 -19.60 -25.46 -26.37
N GLU A 505 -18.94 -25.69 -25.24
CA GLU A 505 -19.56 -26.17 -24.00
C GLU A 505 -20.37 -25.09 -23.27
N TYR A 506 -20.27 -23.83 -23.69
CA TYR A 506 -20.96 -22.70 -23.08
C TYR A 506 -21.72 -21.87 -24.10
N LYS A 507 -22.84 -21.32 -23.66
CA LYS A 507 -23.62 -20.34 -24.43
C LYS A 507 -23.93 -19.14 -23.55
N ARG A 508 -24.14 -17.96 -24.14
CA ARG A 508 -24.59 -16.79 -23.36
C ARG A 508 -25.90 -17.15 -22.68
N ALA A 509 -25.98 -16.90 -21.40
CA ALA A 509 -27.19 -17.16 -20.64
C ALA A 509 -28.31 -16.25 -21.15
N ASN A 510 -29.43 -16.85 -21.55
CA ASN A 510 -30.62 -16.12 -21.94
C ASN A 510 -31.41 -15.71 -20.67
N VAL A 511 -30.79 -14.94 -19.82
CA VAL A 511 -31.35 -14.51 -18.52
C VAL A 511 -31.29 -13.00 -18.43
N LYS A 512 -32.35 -12.40 -17.93
CA LYS A 512 -32.38 -10.98 -17.62
C LYS A 512 -31.86 -10.76 -16.19
N TRP A 513 -30.57 -10.56 -16.06
CA TRP A 513 -29.95 -10.34 -14.76
C TRP A 513 -29.87 -8.85 -14.34
N THR A 514 -30.23 -7.95 -15.28
CA THR A 514 -30.32 -6.51 -15.04
C THR A 514 -31.28 -5.86 -16.03
N ASP A 515 -31.84 -4.70 -15.69
CA ASP A 515 -32.60 -3.84 -16.60
C ASP A 515 -31.73 -2.84 -17.37
N LYS A 516 -30.42 -2.75 -17.02
CA LYS A 516 -29.47 -1.80 -17.58
C LYS A 516 -28.63 -2.46 -18.66
N GLN A 517 -28.87 -2.13 -19.94
CA GLN A 517 -28.11 -2.69 -21.09
C GLN A 517 -26.60 -2.43 -21.01
N GLU A 518 -26.18 -1.33 -20.38
CA GLU A 518 -24.78 -1.01 -20.19
C GLU A 518 -24.05 -2.03 -19.30
N LEU A 519 -24.72 -2.58 -18.27
CA LEU A 519 -24.16 -3.63 -17.43
C LEU A 519 -24.03 -4.95 -18.19
N GLU A 520 -25.02 -5.31 -19.02
CA GLU A 520 -24.97 -6.52 -19.86
C GLU A 520 -23.88 -6.45 -20.94
N ARG A 521 -23.55 -5.25 -21.44
CA ARG A 521 -22.41 -5.05 -22.35
C ARG A 521 -21.07 -5.14 -21.63
N PHE A 522 -21.03 -4.75 -20.37
CA PHE A 522 -19.82 -4.77 -19.57
C PHE A 522 -19.49 -6.19 -19.09
N LEU A 523 -20.47 -6.92 -18.55
CA LEU A 523 -20.29 -8.24 -17.94
C LEU A 523 -21.19 -9.26 -18.60
N THR A 524 -20.62 -10.39 -19.07
CA THR A 524 -21.36 -11.47 -19.71
C THR A 524 -21.47 -12.67 -18.78
N ILE A 525 -22.67 -13.21 -18.65
CA ILE A 525 -22.93 -14.47 -17.96
C ILE A 525 -23.13 -15.56 -19.03
N TYR A 526 -22.33 -16.62 -18.94
CA TYR A 526 -22.46 -17.82 -19.75
C TYR A 526 -23.01 -18.96 -18.90
N VAL A 527 -23.79 -19.84 -19.52
CA VAL A 527 -24.31 -21.08 -18.94
C VAL A 527 -23.83 -22.29 -19.72
N ARG A 528 -23.54 -23.36 -19.03
CA ARG A 528 -23.10 -24.61 -19.64
C ARG A 528 -24.20 -25.22 -20.48
N ALA A 529 -23.88 -25.60 -21.73
CA ALA A 529 -24.88 -26.02 -22.74
C ALA A 529 -25.55 -27.36 -22.44
N ASP A 530 -24.87 -28.26 -21.70
CA ASP A 530 -25.35 -29.62 -21.34
C ASP A 530 -26.19 -29.66 -20.05
N GLY A 531 -26.61 -28.51 -19.55
CA GLY A 531 -27.32 -28.37 -18.29
C GLY A 531 -28.75 -27.85 -18.39
N GLU A 532 -29.43 -28.06 -19.52
CA GLU A 532 -30.89 -27.83 -19.66
C GLU A 532 -31.70 -29.03 -19.20
#